data_56396a86885f31d17a9123308556acbe
#
_entry.id   56396a86885f31d17a9123308556acbe
#
_cell.length_a   1.000
_cell.length_b   1.000
_cell.length_c   1.000
_cell.angle_alpha   90.00
_cell.angle_beta   90.00
_cell.angle_gamma   90.00
#
_symmetry.space_group_name_H-M   'P 1'
#
loop_
_entity.id
_entity.type
_entity.pdbx_description
1 polymer ?
#
loop_
_entity_poly.entity_id
_entity_poly.type
_entity_poly.pdbx_seq_one_letter_code
_entity_poly.pdbx_strand_id
1 'polypeptide(L)'
;MGGVVRSIKKAVKSVVKTAVNVVQKAVSWITPSFPTFDASFGDTPMDNYEKGILLNKQSNDASIPVIYGERMLGGIRIFLETSGTNNSDLYMALVLCEGEINSIEQILVDDKLVTWASSLSDGTEVDVASSDSNFYKDGVPYIRVQPFFGTDSQIASSLLTFISNWGANHRLRGICYLALKFKWNQDMFGAIPQVKVKLKGKKVVSYNSSLVAQTASFKTNPAWCILDYLTNDRYGKGLTTSDIDLQSFYDASVICETQVTPYSGASDINIFDTNYALDTNRKIIDNLRELIKGCRGYLPYTQGKYKLIIETTGTASI
;
A
#
# COMPACT_ATOMS: atom_id res chain seq x y z
N MET A 1 16.51 -22.01 28.69
CA MET A 1 16.43 -21.19 27.44
C MET A 1 16.50 -22.00 26.13
N GLY A 2 16.94 -23.29 26.10
CA GLY A 2 17.04 -24.09 24.88
C GLY A 2 15.71 -24.61 24.27
N GLY A 3 14.64 -24.69 25.02
CA GLY A 3 13.36 -25.26 24.55
C GLY A 3 12.56 -24.32 23.66
N VAL A 4 12.51 -23.04 24.01
CA VAL A 4 11.76 -21.99 23.27
C VAL A 4 12.38 -21.75 21.89
N VAL A 5 13.71 -21.70 21.81
CA VAL A 5 14.44 -21.53 20.52
C VAL A 5 14.21 -22.72 19.58
N ARG A 6 14.13 -23.95 20.12
CA ARG A 6 13.80 -25.14 19.31
C ARG A 6 12.36 -25.13 18.80
N SER A 7 11.41 -24.67 19.61
CA SER A 7 10.00 -24.54 19.21
C SER A 7 9.82 -23.47 18.12
N ILE A 8 10.48 -22.33 18.23
CA ILE A 8 10.47 -21.27 17.22
C ILE A 8 11.10 -21.76 15.90
N LYS A 9 12.26 -22.44 15.96
CA LYS A 9 12.88 -23.03 14.76
C LYS A 9 11.99 -24.10 14.09
N LYS A 10 11.24 -24.87 14.87
CA LYS A 10 10.30 -25.86 14.33
C LYS A 10 9.08 -25.20 13.68
N ALA A 11 8.54 -24.15 14.28
CA ALA A 11 7.44 -23.36 13.73
C ALA A 11 7.87 -22.64 12.43
N VAL A 12 9.04 -21.98 12.40
CA VAL A 12 9.60 -21.34 11.20
C VAL A 12 9.83 -22.37 10.09
N LYS A 13 10.40 -23.55 10.38
CA LYS A 13 10.55 -24.62 9.38
C LYS A 13 9.20 -25.14 8.85
N SER A 14 8.17 -25.20 9.68
CA SER A 14 6.82 -25.60 9.26
C SER A 14 6.21 -24.57 8.32
N VAL A 15 6.30 -23.28 8.65
CA VAL A 15 5.80 -22.18 7.81
C VAL A 15 6.54 -22.12 6.48
N VAL A 16 7.86 -22.23 6.47
CA VAL A 16 8.67 -22.28 5.24
C VAL A 16 8.30 -23.49 4.37
N LYS A 17 8.08 -24.68 4.99
CA LYS A 17 7.68 -25.87 4.25
C LYS A 17 6.27 -25.74 3.65
N THR A 18 5.36 -25.07 4.36
CA THR A 18 4.01 -24.75 3.86
C THR A 18 4.08 -23.73 2.71
N ALA A 19 4.88 -22.68 2.84
CA ALA A 19 5.10 -21.68 1.79
C ALA A 19 5.72 -22.32 0.52
N VAL A 20 6.70 -23.19 0.65
CA VAL A 20 7.31 -23.93 -0.48
C VAL A 20 6.28 -24.84 -1.16
N ASN A 21 5.44 -25.55 -0.40
CA ASN A 21 4.39 -26.39 -0.95
C ASN A 21 3.29 -25.58 -1.67
N VAL A 22 2.99 -24.38 -1.17
CA VAL A 22 2.04 -23.43 -1.81
C VAL A 22 2.62 -22.94 -3.14
N VAL A 23 3.90 -22.59 -3.18
CA VAL A 23 4.59 -22.20 -4.41
C VAL A 23 4.62 -23.35 -5.42
N GLN A 24 4.89 -24.59 -4.98
CA GLN A 24 4.88 -25.77 -5.85
C GLN A 24 3.47 -26.07 -6.41
N LYS A 25 2.42 -25.91 -5.60
CA LYS A 25 1.04 -26.03 -6.07
C LYS A 25 0.65 -24.92 -7.05
N ALA A 26 1.09 -23.69 -6.81
CA ALA A 26 0.87 -22.58 -7.74
C ALA A 26 1.64 -22.75 -9.06
N VAL A 27 2.83 -23.35 -9.02
CA VAL A 27 3.59 -23.69 -10.22
C VAL A 27 2.89 -24.79 -11.03
N SER A 28 2.18 -25.75 -10.39
CA SER A 28 1.36 -26.75 -11.09
C SER A 28 0.15 -26.14 -11.82
N TRP A 29 -0.25 -24.93 -11.43
CA TRP A 29 -1.27 -24.15 -12.15
C TRP A 29 -0.77 -23.66 -13.52
N ILE A 30 0.58 -23.49 -13.67
CA ILE A 30 1.24 -22.92 -14.87
C ILE A 30 1.86 -24.03 -15.73
N THR A 31 1.23 -25.14 -16.03
CA THR A 31 1.68 -26.25 -16.90
C THR A 31 2.88 -27.10 -16.39
N PRO A 32 2.96 -28.40 -16.78
CA PRO A 32 3.94 -29.36 -16.22
C PRO A 32 5.38 -29.28 -16.79
N SER A 33 5.77 -28.21 -17.45
CA SER A 33 7.07 -28.15 -18.16
C SER A 33 7.96 -26.93 -17.86
N PHE A 34 7.82 -26.29 -16.67
CA PHE A 34 8.81 -25.28 -16.29
C PHE A 34 9.96 -25.88 -15.48
N PRO A 35 11.22 -25.49 -15.79
CA PRO A 35 12.37 -25.91 -14.98
C PRO A 35 12.23 -25.37 -13.56
N THR A 36 12.69 -26.15 -12.59
CA THR A 36 12.70 -25.83 -11.16
C THR A 36 13.20 -24.42 -10.93
N PHE A 37 12.32 -23.58 -10.36
CA PHE A 37 12.66 -22.22 -9.97
C PHE A 37 13.55 -22.27 -8.74
N ASP A 38 14.84 -22.00 -8.91
CA ASP A 38 15.77 -21.85 -7.81
C ASP A 38 15.54 -20.48 -7.17
N ALA A 39 14.90 -20.48 -5.98
CA ALA A 39 14.58 -19.27 -5.24
C ALA A 39 15.82 -18.78 -4.45
N SER A 40 16.91 -18.53 -5.14
CA SER A 40 18.02 -17.77 -4.58
C SER A 40 17.70 -16.28 -4.71
N PHE A 41 17.10 -15.71 -3.66
CA PHE A 41 16.93 -14.26 -3.56
C PHE A 41 18.29 -13.64 -3.21
N GLY A 42 19.00 -13.15 -4.23
CA GLY A 42 20.16 -12.30 -4.04
C GLY A 42 19.71 -10.96 -3.44
N ASP A 43 20.45 -10.47 -2.45
CA ASP A 43 20.33 -9.12 -1.92
C ASP A 43 20.49 -8.12 -3.06
N THR A 44 19.41 -7.40 -3.41
CA THR A 44 19.47 -6.34 -4.42
C THR A 44 19.90 -5.02 -3.78
N PRO A 45 20.89 -4.31 -4.38
CA PRO A 45 21.35 -3.02 -3.89
C PRO A 45 20.22 -1.96 -3.88
N MET A 46 20.36 -0.97 -3.00
CA MET A 46 19.39 0.10 -2.71
C MET A 46 18.88 0.94 -3.91
N ASP A 47 19.56 0.90 -5.07
CA ASP A 47 19.18 1.67 -6.27
C ASP A 47 17.89 1.18 -6.96
N ASN A 48 17.29 0.08 -6.50
CA ASN A 48 16.07 -0.48 -7.07
C ASN A 48 14.80 -0.24 -6.23
N TYR A 49 14.85 0.63 -5.21
CA TYR A 49 13.70 0.83 -4.30
C TYR A 49 12.44 1.30 -5.04
N GLU A 50 12.56 2.27 -5.96
CA GLU A 50 11.40 2.74 -6.73
C GLU A 50 10.86 1.66 -7.69
N LYS A 51 11.74 0.89 -8.32
CA LYS A 51 11.34 -0.26 -9.15
C LYS A 51 10.76 -1.39 -8.30
N GLY A 52 11.30 -1.60 -7.08
CA GLY A 52 10.84 -2.62 -6.15
C GLY A 52 9.42 -2.39 -5.62
N ILE A 53 8.92 -1.14 -5.59
CA ILE A 53 7.55 -0.81 -5.20
C ILE A 53 6.53 -1.29 -6.26
N LEU A 54 6.93 -1.36 -7.53
CA LEU A 54 6.05 -1.76 -8.64
C LEU A 54 5.98 -3.28 -8.85
N LEU A 55 6.78 -4.07 -8.18
CA LEU A 55 6.78 -5.53 -8.29
C LEU A 55 6.04 -6.16 -7.12
N ASN A 56 5.33 -7.27 -7.38
CA ASN A 56 4.79 -8.08 -6.30
C ASN A 56 5.93 -8.79 -5.59
N LYS A 57 6.17 -8.45 -4.33
CA LYS A 57 7.17 -9.09 -3.49
C LYS A 57 6.56 -10.31 -2.82
N GLN A 58 7.33 -11.37 -2.69
CA GLN A 58 7.02 -12.49 -1.81
C GLN A 58 8.14 -12.54 -0.78
N SER A 59 7.88 -12.10 0.44
CA SER A 59 8.86 -12.03 1.50
C SER A 59 8.18 -12.14 2.85
N ASN A 60 8.83 -12.85 3.77
CA ASN A 60 8.37 -12.94 5.16
C ASN A 60 8.81 -11.74 6.01
N ASP A 61 9.72 -10.91 5.48
CA ASP A 61 10.35 -9.78 6.19
C ASP A 61 10.12 -8.44 5.47
N ALA A 62 9.27 -8.40 4.44
CA ALA A 62 8.97 -7.16 3.73
C ALA A 62 8.18 -6.20 4.62
N SER A 63 8.66 -4.96 4.74
CA SER A 63 7.93 -3.89 5.40
C SER A 63 6.69 -3.50 4.61
N ILE A 64 5.58 -3.30 5.31
CA ILE A 64 4.36 -2.76 4.73
C ILE A 64 4.52 -1.24 4.68
N PRO A 65 4.48 -0.61 3.50
CA PRO A 65 4.65 0.84 3.40
C PRO A 65 3.41 1.59 3.89
N VAL A 66 3.60 2.85 4.31
CA VAL A 66 2.51 3.82 4.45
C VAL A 66 2.49 4.71 3.22
N ILE A 67 1.32 4.91 2.61
CA ILE A 67 1.19 5.72 1.40
C ILE A 67 0.53 7.04 1.73
N TYR A 68 1.24 8.14 1.53
CA TYR A 68 0.68 9.49 1.53
C TYR A 68 0.47 9.96 0.09
N GLY A 69 -0.68 10.59 -0.17
CA GLY A 69 -1.05 11.03 -1.50
C GLY A 69 -1.39 9.87 -2.45
N GLU A 70 -1.13 10.04 -3.73
CA GLU A 70 -1.47 9.10 -4.78
C GLU A 70 -0.22 8.36 -5.28
N ARG A 71 -0.23 7.01 -5.28
CA ARG A 71 0.91 6.20 -5.75
C ARG A 71 0.44 4.93 -6.44
N MET A 72 1.30 4.46 -7.35
CA MET A 72 1.20 3.11 -7.92
C MET A 72 2.21 2.19 -7.23
N LEU A 73 1.77 0.99 -6.87
CA LEU A 73 2.60 -0.01 -6.19
C LEU A 73 2.20 -1.44 -6.58
N GLY A 74 3.11 -2.39 -6.39
CA GLY A 74 2.90 -3.81 -6.68
C GLY A 74 2.39 -4.62 -5.48
N GLY A 75 2.68 -4.18 -4.24
CA GLY A 75 2.26 -4.87 -3.01
C GLY A 75 3.05 -6.12 -2.66
N ILE A 76 2.71 -6.68 -1.49
CA ILE A 76 3.35 -7.85 -0.89
C ILE A 76 2.39 -9.02 -0.95
N ARG A 77 2.78 -10.10 -1.61
CA ARG A 77 1.99 -11.33 -1.72
C ARG A 77 2.14 -12.14 -0.43
N ILE A 78 1.07 -12.23 0.34
CA ILE A 78 1.05 -12.93 1.63
C ILE A 78 0.32 -14.26 1.58
N PHE A 79 -0.50 -14.47 0.56
CA PHE A 79 -1.25 -15.72 0.36
C PHE A 79 -1.32 -16.04 -1.13
N LEU A 80 -1.13 -17.30 -1.46
CA LEU A 80 -1.25 -17.83 -2.81
C LEU A 80 -1.63 -19.31 -2.73
N GLU A 81 -2.79 -19.66 -3.28
CA GLU A 81 -3.27 -21.05 -3.30
C GLU A 81 -4.11 -21.31 -4.55
N THR A 82 -4.12 -22.53 -5.01
CA THR A 82 -4.92 -22.97 -6.16
C THR A 82 -6.07 -23.85 -5.71
N SER A 83 -7.18 -23.83 -6.46
CA SER A 83 -8.36 -24.65 -6.25
C SER A 83 -9.04 -24.97 -7.58
N GLY A 84 -10.11 -25.75 -7.51
CA GLY A 84 -10.86 -26.19 -8.69
C GLY A 84 -10.26 -27.42 -9.38
N THR A 85 -10.96 -27.92 -10.40
CA THR A 85 -10.50 -29.08 -11.16
C THR A 85 -9.21 -28.73 -11.89
N ASN A 86 -8.16 -29.54 -11.74
CA ASN A 86 -6.83 -29.30 -12.32
C ASN A 86 -6.21 -27.93 -11.93
N ASN A 87 -6.49 -27.44 -10.70
CA ASN A 87 -6.01 -26.14 -10.22
C ASN A 87 -6.41 -24.96 -11.15
N SER A 88 -7.65 -24.99 -11.63
CA SER A 88 -8.17 -24.00 -12.59
C SER A 88 -8.29 -22.59 -12.04
N ASP A 89 -8.31 -22.43 -10.71
CA ASP A 89 -8.47 -21.14 -10.04
C ASP A 89 -7.26 -20.85 -9.15
N LEU A 90 -6.72 -19.64 -9.26
CA LEU A 90 -5.65 -19.14 -8.40
C LEU A 90 -6.20 -18.05 -7.48
N TYR A 91 -5.96 -18.20 -6.18
CA TYR A 91 -6.35 -17.25 -5.16
C TYR A 91 -5.12 -16.57 -4.56
N MET A 92 -5.19 -15.26 -4.40
CA MET A 92 -4.06 -14.44 -3.94
C MET A 92 -4.55 -13.39 -2.94
N ALA A 93 -3.80 -13.18 -1.84
CA ALA A 93 -3.92 -11.97 -1.04
C ALA A 93 -2.66 -11.11 -1.24
N LEU A 94 -2.88 -9.86 -1.62
CA LEU A 94 -1.85 -8.88 -1.93
C LEU A 94 -1.98 -7.68 -0.99
N VAL A 95 -1.09 -7.55 -0.01
CA VAL A 95 -1.02 -6.40 0.90
C VAL A 95 -0.42 -5.21 0.16
N LEU A 96 -1.07 -4.06 0.26
CA LEU A 96 -0.68 -2.83 -0.42
C LEU A 96 0.02 -1.86 0.52
N CYS A 97 -0.64 -1.47 1.60
CA CYS A 97 -0.09 -0.49 2.54
C CYS A 97 -0.76 -0.57 3.91
N GLU A 98 -0.15 0.08 4.87
CA GLU A 98 -0.68 0.23 6.22
C GLU A 98 -1.59 1.45 6.34
N GLY A 99 -2.64 1.32 7.14
CA GLY A 99 -3.64 2.34 7.42
C GLY A 99 -4.81 2.33 6.44
N GLU A 100 -5.86 3.08 6.81
CA GLU A 100 -7.06 3.22 5.98
C GLU A 100 -6.79 4.15 4.80
N ILE A 101 -6.96 3.64 3.58
CA ILE A 101 -6.83 4.39 2.33
C ILE A 101 -8.15 5.07 1.94
N ASN A 102 -8.06 6.06 1.03
CA ASN A 102 -9.24 6.71 0.49
C ASN A 102 -9.92 5.87 -0.59
N SER A 103 -9.16 5.43 -1.59
CA SER A 103 -9.71 4.70 -2.75
C SER A 103 -8.64 3.95 -3.52
N ILE A 104 -9.08 2.96 -4.31
CA ILE A 104 -8.28 2.33 -5.35
C ILE A 104 -8.77 2.89 -6.69
N GLU A 105 -7.85 3.50 -7.45
CA GLU A 105 -8.16 4.18 -8.70
C GLU A 105 -8.02 3.24 -9.91
N GLN A 106 -6.96 2.42 -9.92
CA GLN A 106 -6.67 1.51 -11.03
C GLN A 106 -5.99 0.24 -10.53
N ILE A 107 -6.32 -0.86 -11.17
CA ILE A 107 -5.59 -2.13 -11.02
C ILE A 107 -5.12 -2.56 -12.40
N LEU A 108 -3.83 -2.86 -12.51
CA LEU A 108 -3.23 -3.44 -13.71
C LEU A 108 -2.80 -4.86 -13.39
N VAL A 109 -3.05 -5.75 -14.34
CA VAL A 109 -2.59 -7.16 -14.30
C VAL A 109 -1.71 -7.39 -15.53
N ASP A 110 -0.46 -7.80 -15.30
CA ASP A 110 0.56 -7.95 -16.34
C ASP A 110 0.64 -6.70 -17.26
N ASP A 111 0.67 -5.52 -16.62
CA ASP A 111 0.71 -4.19 -17.25
C ASP A 111 -0.53 -3.81 -18.09
N LYS A 112 -1.59 -4.61 -18.07
CA LYS A 112 -2.86 -4.30 -18.72
C LYS A 112 -3.85 -3.75 -17.68
N LEU A 113 -4.45 -2.61 -17.98
CA LEU A 113 -5.48 -2.02 -17.13
C LEU A 113 -6.72 -2.91 -17.12
N VAL A 114 -7.22 -3.23 -15.92
CA VAL A 114 -8.45 -4.01 -15.74
C VAL A 114 -9.65 -3.07 -15.67
N THR A 115 -10.67 -3.35 -16.46
CA THR A 115 -11.97 -2.67 -16.38
C THR A 115 -12.91 -3.49 -15.51
N TRP A 116 -13.44 -2.90 -14.44
CA TRP A 116 -14.31 -3.58 -13.49
C TRP A 116 -15.78 -3.39 -13.82
N ALA A 117 -16.62 -4.38 -13.49
CA ALA A 117 -18.06 -4.34 -13.72
C ALA A 117 -18.78 -3.29 -12.85
N SER A 118 -18.19 -2.89 -11.74
CA SER A 118 -18.68 -1.83 -10.85
C SER A 118 -17.50 -1.13 -10.18
N SER A 119 -17.78 -0.02 -9.47
CA SER A 119 -16.79 0.69 -8.68
C SER A 119 -16.22 -0.20 -7.57
N LEU A 120 -14.92 -0.10 -7.35
CA LEU A 120 -14.21 -0.81 -6.29
C LEU A 120 -14.56 -0.19 -4.93
N SER A 121 -15.21 -0.96 -4.06
CA SER A 121 -15.64 -0.56 -2.72
C SER A 121 -15.10 -1.50 -1.67
N ASP A 122 -14.86 -0.99 -0.46
CA ASP A 122 -14.32 -1.77 0.66
C ASP A 122 -15.15 -3.04 0.93
N GLY A 123 -14.49 -4.18 0.97
CA GLY A 123 -15.06 -5.49 1.26
C GLY A 123 -16.00 -6.07 0.18
N THR A 124 -16.19 -5.41 -0.96
CA THR A 124 -17.14 -5.84 -2.01
C THR A 124 -16.42 -6.60 -3.11
N GLU A 125 -16.93 -7.79 -3.45
CA GLU A 125 -16.42 -8.58 -4.58
C GLU A 125 -16.88 -7.97 -5.91
N VAL A 126 -15.96 -7.80 -6.86
CA VAL A 126 -16.22 -7.26 -8.18
C VAL A 126 -15.54 -8.12 -9.23
N ASP A 127 -16.29 -8.51 -10.26
CA ASP A 127 -15.75 -9.19 -11.45
C ASP A 127 -15.21 -8.17 -12.47
N VAL A 128 -14.32 -8.63 -13.33
CA VAL A 128 -13.93 -7.89 -14.52
C VAL A 128 -15.16 -7.65 -15.40
N ALA A 129 -15.25 -6.45 -15.97
CA ALA A 129 -16.39 -6.05 -16.81
C ALA A 129 -16.44 -6.87 -18.12
N SER A 130 -17.64 -7.09 -18.62
CA SER A 130 -17.86 -7.75 -19.93
C SER A 130 -17.28 -6.98 -21.11
N SER A 131 -17.00 -5.69 -20.93
CA SER A 131 -16.33 -4.82 -21.92
C SER A 131 -14.81 -4.94 -21.92
N ASP A 132 -14.21 -5.62 -20.94
CA ASP A 132 -12.78 -5.81 -20.85
C ASP A 132 -12.32 -6.92 -21.82
N SER A 133 -11.69 -6.53 -22.91
CA SER A 133 -11.23 -7.47 -23.95
C SER A 133 -10.00 -8.30 -23.54
N ASN A 134 -9.29 -7.90 -22.46
CA ASN A 134 -8.09 -8.60 -22.00
C ASN A 134 -8.44 -9.76 -21.05
N PHE A 135 -9.46 -9.58 -20.21
CA PHE A 135 -9.74 -10.49 -19.09
C PHE A 135 -11.20 -10.97 -19.03
N TYR A 136 -12.00 -10.70 -20.07
CA TYR A 136 -13.33 -11.24 -20.24
C TYR A 136 -13.44 -11.91 -21.60
N LYS A 137 -13.81 -13.20 -21.66
CA LYS A 137 -13.90 -13.98 -22.91
C LYS A 137 -15.01 -15.01 -22.80
N ASP A 138 -15.77 -15.18 -23.87
CA ASP A 138 -16.82 -16.22 -24.00
C ASP A 138 -17.85 -16.20 -22.85
N GLY A 139 -18.23 -15.02 -22.39
CA GLY A 139 -19.19 -14.86 -21.29
C GLY A 139 -18.60 -15.12 -19.90
N VAL A 140 -17.28 -15.29 -19.76
CA VAL A 140 -16.60 -15.64 -18.52
C VAL A 140 -15.67 -14.52 -18.06
N PRO A 141 -15.84 -14.01 -16.83
CA PRO A 141 -14.83 -13.14 -16.18
C PRO A 141 -13.67 -14.00 -15.68
N TYR A 142 -12.43 -13.61 -16.02
CA TYR A 142 -11.23 -14.35 -15.64
C TYR A 142 -10.54 -13.77 -14.40
N ILE A 143 -10.95 -12.59 -13.94
CA ILE A 143 -10.45 -11.94 -12.73
C ILE A 143 -11.62 -11.49 -11.87
N ARG A 144 -11.52 -11.77 -10.56
CA ARG A 144 -12.38 -11.22 -9.51
C ARG A 144 -11.51 -10.60 -8.44
N VAL A 145 -11.93 -9.46 -7.91
CA VAL A 145 -11.25 -8.75 -6.81
C VAL A 145 -12.22 -8.49 -5.68
N GLN A 146 -11.71 -8.54 -4.46
CA GLN A 146 -12.36 -8.01 -3.26
C GLN A 146 -11.34 -7.10 -2.57
N PRO A 147 -11.47 -5.77 -2.73
CA PRO A 147 -10.57 -4.83 -2.10
C PRO A 147 -10.92 -4.62 -0.63
N PHE A 148 -9.91 -4.42 0.20
CA PHE A 148 -10.03 -4.05 1.60
C PHE A 148 -9.20 -2.79 1.84
N PHE A 149 -9.85 -1.74 2.32
CA PHE A 149 -9.25 -0.41 2.41
C PHE A 149 -8.44 -0.16 3.69
N GLY A 150 -8.33 -1.16 4.56
CA GLY A 150 -7.53 -1.05 5.79
C GLY A 150 -8.32 -0.44 6.97
N THR A 151 -9.64 -0.63 7.00
CA THR A 151 -10.46 -0.17 8.13
C THR A 151 -10.24 -1.04 9.38
N ASP A 152 -10.43 -0.48 10.58
CA ASP A 152 -10.32 -1.23 11.85
C ASP A 152 -11.47 -2.22 12.04
N SER A 153 -12.57 -2.06 11.32
CA SER A 153 -13.75 -2.91 11.36
C SER A 153 -13.76 -4.01 10.30
N GLN A 154 -12.76 -4.04 9.38
CA GLN A 154 -12.79 -4.99 8.26
C GLN A 154 -12.84 -6.45 8.72
N ILE A 155 -13.54 -7.25 7.94
CA ILE A 155 -13.74 -8.67 8.14
C ILE A 155 -12.80 -9.50 7.25
N ALA A 156 -12.78 -10.81 7.42
CA ALA A 156 -12.04 -11.70 6.52
C ALA A 156 -12.69 -11.73 5.13
N SER A 157 -11.87 -11.87 4.09
CA SER A 157 -12.34 -11.96 2.71
C SER A 157 -13.25 -13.16 2.48
N SER A 158 -14.48 -12.93 2.00
CA SER A 158 -15.39 -13.98 1.55
C SER A 158 -14.82 -14.76 0.36
N LEU A 159 -14.07 -14.06 -0.51
CA LEU A 159 -13.42 -14.67 -1.68
C LEU A 159 -12.36 -15.71 -1.31
N LEU A 160 -11.72 -15.59 -0.13
CA LEU A 160 -10.63 -16.48 0.32
C LEU A 160 -11.06 -17.47 1.41
N THR A 161 -12.13 -17.22 2.17
CA THR A 161 -12.48 -18.03 3.35
C THR A 161 -12.89 -19.47 3.06
N PHE A 162 -13.25 -19.82 1.83
CA PHE A 162 -13.52 -21.22 1.49
C PHE A 162 -12.25 -21.99 1.08
N ILE A 163 -11.10 -21.32 1.03
CA ILE A 163 -9.81 -21.97 0.89
C ILE A 163 -9.30 -22.36 2.27
N SER A 164 -8.87 -23.61 2.44
CA SER A 164 -8.60 -24.24 3.75
C SER A 164 -7.62 -23.48 4.65
N ASN A 165 -6.71 -22.68 4.08
CA ASN A 165 -5.66 -21.97 4.81
C ASN A 165 -6.01 -20.49 5.11
N TRP A 166 -7.20 -20.00 4.73
CA TRP A 166 -7.68 -18.65 5.02
C TRP A 166 -8.97 -18.71 5.84
N GLY A 167 -8.89 -18.43 7.12
CA GLY A 167 -10.05 -18.48 8.02
C GLY A 167 -10.60 -17.12 8.42
N ALA A 168 -11.71 -17.10 9.13
CA ALA A 168 -12.42 -15.91 9.58
C ALA A 168 -11.61 -14.95 10.46
N ASN A 169 -10.47 -15.39 10.99
CA ASN A 169 -9.55 -14.57 11.78
C ASN A 169 -8.54 -13.80 10.94
N HIS A 170 -8.38 -14.10 9.64
CA HIS A 170 -7.48 -13.38 8.72
C HIS A 170 -8.12 -12.08 8.23
N ARG A 171 -8.34 -11.13 9.15
CA ARG A 171 -9.06 -9.88 8.90
C ARG A 171 -8.15 -8.76 8.42
N LEU A 172 -6.85 -8.80 8.73
CA LEU A 172 -5.84 -7.81 8.38
C LEU A 172 -6.28 -6.36 8.69
N ARG A 173 -6.92 -6.14 9.86
CA ARG A 173 -7.40 -4.81 10.27
C ARG A 173 -6.27 -3.78 10.28
N GLY A 174 -6.55 -2.59 9.81
CA GLY A 174 -5.55 -1.53 9.65
C GLY A 174 -4.60 -1.73 8.46
N ILE A 175 -4.81 -2.77 7.63
CA ILE A 175 -3.97 -3.08 6.46
C ILE A 175 -4.84 -3.09 5.20
N CYS A 176 -4.46 -2.26 4.24
CA CYS A 176 -5.07 -2.29 2.92
C CYS A 176 -4.53 -3.47 2.12
N TYR A 177 -5.44 -4.30 1.56
CA TYR A 177 -5.05 -5.43 0.72
C TYR A 177 -6.11 -5.75 -0.33
N LEU A 178 -5.71 -6.52 -1.35
CA LEU A 178 -6.61 -7.13 -2.32
C LEU A 178 -6.69 -8.63 -2.09
N ALA A 179 -7.90 -9.16 -2.03
CA ALA A 179 -8.16 -10.57 -2.30
C ALA A 179 -8.48 -10.71 -3.79
N LEU A 180 -7.78 -11.59 -4.48
CA LEU A 180 -7.85 -11.78 -5.92
C LEU A 180 -8.11 -13.25 -6.25
N LYS A 181 -8.96 -13.46 -7.24
CA LYS A 181 -9.18 -14.75 -7.89
C LYS A 181 -8.89 -14.62 -9.37
N PHE A 182 -8.04 -15.49 -9.89
CA PHE A 182 -7.75 -15.62 -11.31
C PHE A 182 -8.23 -17.00 -11.78
N LYS A 183 -8.98 -17.02 -12.87
CA LYS A 183 -9.34 -18.27 -13.55
C LYS A 183 -8.32 -18.56 -14.64
N TRP A 184 -7.79 -19.78 -14.68
CA TRP A 184 -6.76 -20.15 -15.65
C TRP A 184 -7.26 -19.99 -17.09
N ASN A 185 -6.44 -19.35 -17.90
CA ASN A 185 -6.57 -19.30 -19.35
C ASN A 185 -5.18 -19.12 -19.95
N GLN A 186 -4.75 -20.06 -20.80
CA GLN A 186 -3.41 -20.07 -21.39
C GLN A 186 -3.14 -18.86 -22.29
N ASP A 187 -4.17 -18.31 -22.94
CA ASP A 187 -4.02 -17.14 -23.80
C ASP A 187 -3.84 -15.84 -23.00
N MET A 188 -4.27 -15.83 -21.72
CA MET A 188 -4.27 -14.63 -20.86
C MET A 188 -3.10 -14.61 -19.89
N PHE A 189 -2.78 -15.76 -19.31
CA PHE A 189 -1.80 -15.87 -18.21
C PHE A 189 -0.68 -16.86 -18.57
N GLY A 190 0.52 -16.37 -18.81
CA GLY A 190 1.70 -17.21 -19.02
C GLY A 190 2.42 -17.60 -17.73
N ALA A 191 2.12 -16.92 -16.61
CA ALA A 191 2.72 -17.12 -15.29
C ALA A 191 1.77 -16.64 -14.20
N ILE A 192 2.21 -16.68 -12.92
CA ILE A 192 1.50 -16.02 -11.82
C ILE A 192 1.41 -14.52 -12.12
N PRO A 193 0.18 -13.94 -12.23
CA PRO A 193 0.00 -12.56 -12.66
C PRO A 193 0.70 -11.56 -11.75
N GLN A 194 1.30 -10.54 -12.34
CA GLN A 194 1.83 -9.38 -11.63
C GLN A 194 0.75 -8.31 -11.52
N VAL A 195 0.46 -7.89 -10.31
CA VAL A 195 -0.61 -6.91 -10.05
C VAL A 195 0.01 -5.60 -9.60
N LYS A 196 -0.37 -4.49 -10.27
CA LYS A 196 -0.02 -3.12 -9.87
C LYS A 196 -1.28 -2.36 -9.55
N VAL A 197 -1.24 -1.56 -8.52
CA VAL A 197 -2.40 -0.83 -8.01
C VAL A 197 -2.06 0.64 -7.87
N LYS A 198 -2.86 1.50 -8.50
CA LYS A 198 -2.86 2.94 -8.29
C LYS A 198 -3.92 3.27 -7.24
N LEU A 199 -3.51 3.89 -6.14
CA LEU A 199 -4.42 4.21 -5.04
C LEU A 199 -4.21 5.63 -4.52
N LYS A 200 -5.27 6.19 -3.93
CA LYS A 200 -5.22 7.35 -3.04
C LYS A 200 -5.02 6.86 -1.63
N GLY A 201 -3.87 7.17 -1.06
CA GLY A 201 -3.35 6.60 0.16
C GLY A 201 -4.10 7.00 1.43
N LYS A 202 -3.37 7.02 2.52
CA LYS A 202 -3.88 7.19 3.87
C LYS A 202 -4.70 8.46 4.05
N LYS A 203 -5.84 8.31 4.74
CA LYS A 203 -6.61 9.44 5.28
C LYS A 203 -5.88 10.00 6.50
N VAL A 204 -5.64 11.29 6.53
CA VAL A 204 -4.97 11.98 7.64
C VAL A 204 -5.86 13.04 8.26
N VAL A 205 -5.64 13.31 9.54
CA VAL A 205 -6.31 14.37 10.29
C VAL A 205 -5.70 15.70 9.90
N SER A 206 -6.52 16.67 9.53
CA SER A 206 -6.13 18.08 9.35
C SER A 206 -6.72 18.93 10.46
N TYR A 207 -6.25 20.18 10.59
CA TYR A 207 -6.77 21.13 11.56
C TYR A 207 -7.26 22.39 10.82
N ASN A 208 -8.35 22.98 11.33
CA ASN A 208 -8.86 24.24 10.79
C ASN A 208 -8.14 25.47 11.42
N SER A 209 -8.53 26.66 11.02
CA SER A 209 -7.94 27.93 11.53
C SER A 209 -8.08 28.15 13.04
N SER A 210 -9.04 27.48 13.67
CA SER A 210 -9.21 27.47 15.14
C SER A 210 -8.47 26.32 15.82
N LEU A 211 -7.60 25.61 15.09
CA LEU A 211 -6.84 24.45 15.54
C LEU A 211 -7.72 23.29 16.05
N VAL A 212 -8.92 23.15 15.50
CA VAL A 212 -9.82 22.04 15.78
C VAL A 212 -9.56 20.93 14.76
N ALA A 213 -9.33 19.70 15.27
CA ALA A 213 -9.12 18.52 14.46
C ALA A 213 -10.34 18.22 13.58
N GLN A 214 -10.10 17.96 12.32
CA GLN A 214 -11.12 17.57 11.34
C GLN A 214 -11.14 16.04 11.18
N THR A 215 -12.25 15.50 10.71
CA THR A 215 -12.34 14.07 10.37
C THR A 215 -11.25 13.71 9.36
N ALA A 216 -10.59 12.57 9.61
CA ALA A 216 -9.54 12.08 8.72
C ALA A 216 -10.05 11.94 7.28
N SER A 217 -9.35 12.53 6.35
CA SER A 217 -9.70 12.53 4.92
C SER A 217 -8.44 12.44 4.05
N PHE A 218 -8.62 12.12 2.78
CA PHE A 218 -7.52 12.13 1.84
C PHE A 218 -6.92 13.52 1.69
N LYS A 219 -5.63 13.64 1.93
CA LYS A 219 -4.87 14.89 1.80
C LYS A 219 -3.51 14.59 1.16
N THR A 220 -3.11 15.48 0.27
CA THR A 220 -1.77 15.51 -0.32
C THR A 220 -0.90 16.59 0.32
N ASN A 221 -1.46 17.39 1.22
CA ASN A 221 -0.76 18.50 1.88
C ASN A 221 0.38 17.99 2.78
N PRO A 222 1.63 18.40 2.51
CA PRO A 222 2.81 17.93 3.25
C PRO A 222 2.72 18.15 4.77
N ALA A 223 2.17 19.28 5.21
CA ALA A 223 2.08 19.61 6.63
C ALA A 223 1.27 18.55 7.40
N TRP A 224 0.14 18.11 6.84
CA TRP A 224 -0.71 17.10 7.48
C TRP A 224 -0.12 15.70 7.39
N CYS A 225 0.58 15.37 6.31
CA CYS A 225 1.30 14.10 6.18
C CYS A 225 2.46 14.00 7.19
N ILE A 226 3.21 15.10 7.37
CA ILE A 226 4.30 15.18 8.36
C ILE A 226 3.73 15.10 9.79
N LEU A 227 2.61 15.77 10.06
CA LEU A 227 1.94 15.72 11.36
C LEU A 227 1.47 14.30 11.71
N ASP A 228 0.81 13.62 10.77
CA ASP A 228 0.40 12.22 10.94
C ASP A 228 1.62 11.33 11.25
N TYR A 229 2.72 11.49 10.51
CA TYR A 229 3.93 10.72 10.74
C TYR A 229 4.60 11.00 12.09
N LEU A 230 4.53 12.23 12.59
CA LEU A 230 5.06 12.59 13.89
C LEU A 230 4.22 12.06 15.05
N THR A 231 2.89 12.03 14.89
CA THR A 231 1.96 11.68 15.98
C THR A 231 1.54 10.21 15.97
N ASN A 232 1.72 9.48 14.87
CA ASN A 232 1.38 8.07 14.81
C ASN A 232 2.33 7.24 15.69
N ASP A 233 1.77 6.39 16.57
CA ASP A 233 2.48 5.55 17.52
C ASP A 233 2.97 4.22 16.94
N ARG A 234 2.39 3.77 15.81
CA ARG A 234 2.70 2.48 15.22
C ARG A 234 3.89 2.54 14.24
N TYR A 235 3.88 3.50 13.30
CA TYR A 235 4.90 3.63 12.26
C TYR A 235 5.65 4.96 12.30
N GLY A 236 5.21 5.89 13.11
CA GLY A 236 5.75 7.23 13.27
C GLY A 236 6.53 7.42 14.56
N LYS A 237 6.64 8.68 15.00
CA LYS A 237 7.39 9.03 16.21
C LYS A 237 6.58 8.88 17.51
N GLY A 238 5.25 8.80 17.44
CA GLY A 238 4.36 8.68 18.59
C GLY A 238 4.32 9.93 19.49
N LEU A 239 4.50 11.12 18.90
CA LEU A 239 4.38 12.38 19.66
C LEU A 239 2.92 12.68 20.00
N THR A 240 2.71 13.30 21.14
CA THR A 240 1.41 13.87 21.50
C THR A 240 1.24 15.25 20.87
N THR A 241 0.01 15.74 20.78
CA THR A 241 -0.27 17.09 20.27
C THR A 241 0.34 18.19 21.15
N SER A 242 0.65 17.90 22.42
CA SER A 242 1.37 18.82 23.31
C SER A 242 2.82 19.06 22.91
N ASP A 243 3.44 18.11 22.21
CA ASP A 243 4.82 18.18 21.71
C ASP A 243 4.91 18.93 20.36
N ILE A 244 3.76 19.35 19.81
CA ILE A 244 3.63 19.95 18.48
C ILE A 244 3.13 21.40 18.64
N ASP A 245 3.71 22.31 17.86
CA ASP A 245 3.17 23.64 17.64
C ASP A 245 2.17 23.58 16.47
N LEU A 246 0.90 23.26 16.78
CA LEU A 246 -0.15 23.07 15.77
C LEU A 246 -0.37 24.33 14.90
N GLN A 247 -0.16 25.54 15.45
CA GLN A 247 -0.29 26.78 14.68
C GLN A 247 0.72 26.80 13.53
N SER A 248 1.98 26.41 13.80
CA SER A 248 3.01 26.36 12.74
C SER A 248 2.70 25.35 11.65
N PHE A 249 2.06 24.22 11.99
CA PHE A 249 1.60 23.23 11.00
C PHE A 249 0.41 23.75 10.16
N TYR A 250 -0.51 24.46 10.80
CA TYR A 250 -1.61 25.10 10.09
C TYR A 250 -1.07 26.15 9.11
N ASP A 251 -0.19 27.06 9.56
CA ASP A 251 0.40 28.09 8.71
C ASP A 251 1.19 27.47 7.53
N ALA A 252 1.97 26.43 7.80
CA ALA A 252 2.66 25.65 6.78
C ALA A 252 1.68 25.02 5.78
N SER A 253 0.53 24.52 6.25
CA SER A 253 -0.48 23.92 5.37
C SER A 253 -1.09 24.92 4.40
N VAL A 254 -1.34 26.14 4.86
CA VAL A 254 -1.85 27.24 4.02
C VAL A 254 -0.84 27.60 2.92
N ILE A 255 0.45 27.66 3.27
CA ILE A 255 1.52 27.90 2.30
C ILE A 255 1.55 26.77 1.25
N CYS A 256 1.49 25.50 1.69
CA CYS A 256 1.53 24.34 0.78
C CYS A 256 0.35 24.32 -0.20
N GLU A 257 -0.83 24.79 0.20
CA GLU A 257 -2.05 24.86 -0.62
C GLU A 257 -2.13 26.12 -1.47
N THR A 258 -1.11 27.01 -1.45
CA THR A 258 -1.06 28.15 -2.35
C THR A 258 -1.13 27.68 -3.80
N GLN A 259 -2.09 28.21 -4.54
CA GLN A 259 -2.32 27.84 -5.94
C GLN A 259 -1.30 28.52 -6.84
N VAL A 260 -0.75 27.75 -7.76
CA VAL A 260 0.16 28.24 -8.80
C VAL A 260 -0.23 27.68 -10.16
N THR A 261 -0.19 28.51 -11.19
CA THR A 261 -0.42 28.11 -12.58
C THR A 261 0.92 27.71 -13.19
N PRO A 262 1.20 26.41 -13.46
CA PRO A 262 2.53 25.95 -13.90
C PRO A 262 2.96 26.55 -15.24
N TYR A 263 2.02 26.76 -16.15
CA TYR A 263 2.22 27.40 -17.46
C TYR A 263 0.89 27.94 -18.00
N SER A 264 0.95 28.83 -18.97
CA SER A 264 -0.24 29.44 -19.57
C SER A 264 -1.21 28.38 -20.12
N GLY A 265 -2.47 28.41 -19.65
CA GLY A 265 -3.52 27.48 -20.02
C GLY A 265 -3.57 26.19 -19.20
N ALA A 266 -2.68 25.99 -18.21
CA ALA A 266 -2.77 24.92 -17.25
C ALA A 266 -3.79 25.22 -16.15
N SER A 267 -4.34 24.18 -15.53
CA SER A 267 -5.09 24.32 -14.28
C SER A 267 -4.14 24.63 -13.13
N ASP A 268 -4.63 25.40 -12.16
CA ASP A 268 -3.90 25.68 -10.94
C ASP A 268 -3.65 24.40 -10.14
N ILE A 269 -2.47 24.31 -9.54
CA ILE A 269 -2.06 23.21 -8.67
C ILE A 269 -1.54 23.78 -7.35
N ASN A 270 -1.53 22.97 -6.31
CA ASN A 270 -0.86 23.34 -5.06
C ASN A 270 0.64 23.49 -5.29
N ILE A 271 1.27 24.43 -4.59
CA ILE A 271 2.72 24.64 -4.70
C ILE A 271 3.49 23.41 -4.19
N PHE A 272 2.95 22.71 -3.19
CA PHE A 272 3.53 21.48 -2.65
C PHE A 272 2.46 20.43 -2.39
N ASP A 273 2.69 19.24 -2.93
CA ASP A 273 1.91 18.03 -2.68
C ASP A 273 2.82 16.85 -2.31
N THR A 274 2.37 16.01 -1.39
CA THR A 274 3.05 14.79 -1.00
C THR A 274 2.42 13.59 -1.68
N ASN A 275 3.21 12.88 -2.51
CA ASN A 275 2.88 11.60 -3.12
C ASN A 275 4.02 10.62 -2.82
N TYR A 276 4.05 10.07 -1.61
CA TYR A 276 5.20 9.34 -1.07
C TYR A 276 4.82 7.99 -0.47
N ALA A 277 5.62 6.96 -0.79
CA ALA A 277 5.55 5.65 -0.15
C ALA A 277 6.62 5.60 0.96
N LEU A 278 6.17 5.65 2.19
CA LEU A 278 7.03 5.65 3.37
C LEU A 278 7.40 4.21 3.72
N ASP A 279 8.69 3.92 3.79
CA ASP A 279 9.20 2.61 4.19
C ASP A 279 9.29 2.53 5.73
N THR A 280 8.51 1.63 6.31
CA THR A 280 8.46 1.45 7.76
C THR A 280 9.71 0.79 8.35
N ASN A 281 10.60 0.21 7.53
CA ASN A 281 11.91 -0.31 7.96
C ASN A 281 13.00 0.75 8.05
N ARG A 282 12.78 1.94 7.47
CA ARG A 282 13.75 3.04 7.54
C ARG A 282 13.66 3.74 8.90
N LYS A 283 14.76 4.37 9.31
CA LYS A 283 14.76 5.22 10.51
C LYS A 283 13.76 6.36 10.34
N ILE A 284 13.03 6.67 11.40
CA ILE A 284 12.04 7.76 11.41
C ILE A 284 12.62 9.07 10.87
N ILE A 285 13.85 9.41 11.28
CA ILE A 285 14.50 10.65 10.84
C ILE A 285 14.76 10.70 9.33
N ASP A 286 15.04 9.56 8.69
CA ASP A 286 15.32 9.52 7.26
C ASP A 286 14.02 9.67 6.44
N ASN A 287 12.94 9.02 6.86
CA ASN A 287 11.62 9.23 6.27
C ASN A 287 11.15 10.67 6.46
N LEU A 288 11.35 11.23 7.66
CA LEU A 288 10.96 12.60 7.97
C LEU A 288 11.70 13.61 7.10
N ARG A 289 13.01 13.39 6.88
CA ARG A 289 13.81 14.25 5.97
C ARG A 289 13.27 14.24 4.55
N GLU A 290 12.85 13.09 4.03
CA GLU A 290 12.26 13.01 2.70
C GLU A 290 10.92 13.75 2.60
N LEU A 291 10.05 13.61 3.60
CA LEU A 291 8.79 14.34 3.65
C LEU A 291 9.02 15.85 3.70
N ILE A 292 9.93 16.32 4.55
CA ILE A 292 10.28 17.74 4.73
C ILE A 292 10.91 18.33 3.47
N LYS A 293 11.80 17.59 2.80
CA LYS A 293 12.41 18.03 1.53
C LYS A 293 11.35 18.32 0.46
N GLY A 294 10.26 17.53 0.42
CA GLY A 294 9.19 17.68 -0.57
C GLY A 294 8.48 19.03 -0.50
N CYS A 295 8.52 19.72 0.63
CA CYS A 295 7.90 21.03 0.82
C CYS A 295 8.90 22.16 1.17
N ARG A 296 10.22 21.94 1.01
CA ARG A 296 11.27 22.89 1.43
C ARG A 296 11.10 23.31 2.89
N GLY A 297 10.75 22.36 3.75
CA GLY A 297 10.44 22.61 5.14
C GLY A 297 11.65 22.50 6.07
N TYR A 298 11.47 23.01 7.28
CA TYR A 298 12.34 22.83 8.43
C TYR A 298 11.50 22.40 9.62
N LEU A 299 12.04 21.55 10.47
CA LEU A 299 11.35 21.05 11.66
C LEU A 299 12.19 21.32 12.93
N PRO A 300 12.35 22.58 13.34
CA PRO A 300 13.07 22.91 14.58
C PRO A 300 12.29 22.47 15.81
N TYR A 301 13.02 22.09 16.86
CA TYR A 301 12.49 21.87 18.20
C TYR A 301 12.80 23.09 19.05
N THR A 302 11.79 23.89 19.36
CA THR A 302 11.92 25.14 20.12
C THR A 302 10.83 25.24 21.19
N GLN A 303 11.19 25.71 22.39
CA GLN A 303 10.26 25.86 23.51
C GLN A 303 9.50 24.58 23.86
N GLY A 304 10.16 23.42 23.76
CA GLY A 304 9.56 22.13 24.05
C GLY A 304 8.62 21.58 22.98
N LYS A 305 8.55 22.18 21.79
CA LYS A 305 7.65 21.77 20.71
C LYS A 305 8.36 21.69 19.37
N TYR A 306 7.89 20.77 18.52
CA TYR A 306 8.24 20.71 17.10
C TYR A 306 7.42 21.72 16.32
N LYS A 307 8.09 22.53 15.48
CA LYS A 307 7.46 23.51 14.59
C LYS A 307 7.75 23.12 13.14
N LEU A 308 6.76 23.28 12.27
CA LEU A 308 6.99 23.15 10.82
C LEU A 308 7.07 24.54 10.22
N ILE A 309 8.17 24.82 9.54
CA ILE A 309 8.42 26.08 8.85
C ILE A 309 8.67 25.78 7.39
N ILE A 310 7.94 26.42 6.49
CA ILE A 310 8.14 26.31 5.03
C ILE A 310 8.95 27.51 4.57
N GLU A 311 9.99 27.26 3.76
CA GLU A 311 10.76 28.33 3.15
C GLU A 311 9.90 29.11 2.15
N THR A 312 9.72 30.39 2.40
CA THR A 312 9.03 31.31 1.51
C THR A 312 9.95 32.46 1.13
N THR A 313 9.71 33.09 -0.03
CA THR A 313 10.37 34.34 -0.42
C THR A 313 9.81 35.47 0.44
N GLY A 314 10.30 35.61 1.66
CA GLY A 314 9.93 36.69 2.58
C GLY A 314 11.11 37.60 2.83
N THR A 315 10.83 38.86 3.13
CA THR A 315 11.84 39.81 3.64
C THR A 315 12.33 39.27 4.99
N ALA A 316 13.64 39.01 5.11
CA ALA A 316 14.22 38.64 6.39
C ALA A 316 13.91 39.74 7.41
N SER A 317 13.07 39.49 8.37
CA SER A 317 12.96 40.34 9.56
C SER A 317 14.16 40.03 10.45
N ILE A 318 15.09 40.97 10.53
CA ILE A 318 16.22 40.95 11.44
C ILE A 318 15.72 41.25 12.86
#